data_e2460cbb8e77e386ff8f740854de0723
#
_entry.id   e2460cbb8e77e386ff8f740854de0723
#
_cell.length_a   1.000
_cell.length_b   1.000
_cell.length_c   1.000
_cell.angle_alpha   90.00
_cell.angle_beta   90.00
_cell.angle_gamma   90.00
#
_symmetry.space_group_name_H-M   'P 1'
#
loop_
_entity.id
_entity.type
_entity.pdbx_description
1 polymer ?
#
loop_
_entity_poly.entity_id
_entity_poly.type
_entity_poly.pdbx_seq_one_letter_code
_entity_poly.pdbx_strand_id
1 'polypeptide(L)'
;MVSENARLLIVEDDVSFAHALQRSFERRGYDVEVSGGEERALCATLDKLAPGYAVVDLKLVGRSGLECVKFLHERDPAMRIVVLTGFAGIATAVEAVKLGACHYLAKPSNADDIEAAFAREEGDVNIALSPRRSSIKTLESERIHETLIETEFNISEAARRLGMHRRTLARKLSKRRVE
;
A
#
# COMPACT_ATOMS: atom_id res chain seq x y z
N MET A 1 0.39 6.04 -23.33
CA MET A 1 0.61 7.50 -23.22
C MET A 1 -0.40 7.99 -22.20
N VAL A 2 0.08 8.47 -21.05
CA VAL A 2 -0.78 9.07 -20.03
C VAL A 2 -1.33 10.39 -20.61
N SER A 3 -2.63 10.63 -20.45
CA SER A 3 -3.27 11.89 -20.87
C SER A 3 -2.51 13.06 -20.25
N GLU A 4 -2.18 14.10 -21.03
CA GLU A 4 -1.65 15.36 -20.47
C GLU A 4 -2.60 15.84 -19.37
N ASN A 5 -2.11 16.00 -18.13
CA ASN A 5 -2.84 16.33 -16.92
C ASN A 5 -3.56 15.16 -16.20
N ALA A 6 -2.98 13.98 -16.15
CA ALA A 6 -3.49 12.92 -15.28
C ALA A 6 -3.41 13.37 -13.79
N ARG A 7 -4.54 13.30 -13.08
CA ARG A 7 -4.64 13.73 -11.68
C ARG A 7 -4.52 12.54 -10.75
N LEU A 8 -3.57 12.61 -9.81
CA LEU A 8 -3.19 11.53 -8.91
C LEU A 8 -3.35 11.97 -7.45
N LEU A 9 -4.05 11.17 -6.67
CA LEU A 9 -4.08 11.27 -5.21
C LEU A 9 -3.13 10.24 -4.60
N ILE A 10 -2.27 10.69 -3.69
CA ILE A 10 -1.42 9.82 -2.87
C ILE A 10 -1.93 9.86 -1.43
N VAL A 11 -2.34 8.70 -0.90
CA VAL A 11 -2.78 8.53 0.49
C VAL A 11 -1.68 7.78 1.25
N GLU A 12 -0.89 8.54 2.01
CA GLU A 12 0.32 8.07 2.68
C GLU A 12 0.64 8.97 3.88
N ASP A 13 0.94 8.41 5.02
CA ASP A 13 1.27 9.15 6.25
C ASP A 13 2.78 9.31 6.48
N ASP A 14 3.62 8.52 5.81
CA ASP A 14 5.05 8.79 5.75
C ASP A 14 5.32 9.96 4.80
N VAL A 15 5.52 11.14 5.39
CA VAL A 15 5.75 12.40 4.67
C VAL A 15 6.94 12.31 3.70
N SER A 16 8.01 11.61 4.08
CA SER A 16 9.22 11.47 3.26
C SER A 16 8.95 10.62 2.03
N PHE A 17 8.25 9.51 2.20
CA PHE A 17 7.88 8.61 1.11
C PHE A 17 6.83 9.26 0.21
N ALA A 18 5.80 9.89 0.77
CA ALA A 18 4.78 10.63 0.03
C ALA A 18 5.39 11.70 -0.87
N HIS A 19 6.30 12.54 -0.35
CA HIS A 19 6.98 13.56 -1.13
C HIS A 19 7.92 12.98 -2.20
N ALA A 20 8.55 11.84 -1.96
CA ALA A 20 9.39 11.19 -2.97
C ALA A 20 8.53 10.68 -4.14
N LEU A 21 7.38 10.06 -3.86
CA LEU A 21 6.42 9.66 -4.87
C LEU A 21 5.84 10.86 -5.61
N GLN A 22 5.39 11.89 -4.89
CA GLN A 22 4.84 13.11 -5.46
C GLN A 22 5.78 13.69 -6.51
N ARG A 23 7.04 13.98 -6.14
CA ARG A 23 8.06 14.51 -7.08
C ARG A 23 8.31 13.58 -8.26
N SER A 24 8.21 12.27 -8.06
CA SER A 24 8.40 11.31 -9.14
C SER A 24 7.28 11.36 -10.15
N PHE A 25 6.02 11.49 -9.71
CA PHE A 25 4.85 11.58 -10.58
C PHE A 25 4.67 12.97 -11.20
N GLU A 26 4.98 14.05 -10.50
CA GLU A 26 4.99 15.41 -11.06
C GLU A 26 5.97 15.51 -12.26
N ARG A 27 7.16 14.89 -12.16
CA ARG A 27 8.11 14.82 -13.29
C ARG A 27 7.58 14.01 -14.48
N ARG A 28 6.56 13.19 -14.30
CA ARG A 28 5.87 12.43 -15.34
C ARG A 28 4.64 13.14 -15.88
N GLY A 29 4.37 14.36 -15.42
CA GLY A 29 3.26 15.18 -15.89
C GLY A 29 1.94 14.95 -15.18
N TYR A 30 1.95 14.28 -14.01
CA TYR A 30 0.77 14.18 -13.16
C TYR A 30 0.60 15.46 -12.31
N ASP A 31 -0.67 15.86 -12.13
CA ASP A 31 -1.07 16.79 -11.07
C ASP A 31 -1.32 15.98 -9.80
N VAL A 32 -0.51 16.18 -8.76
CA VAL A 32 -0.44 15.29 -7.61
C VAL A 32 -0.80 16.02 -6.32
N GLU A 33 -1.77 15.47 -5.59
CA GLU A 33 -2.07 15.87 -4.21
C GLU A 33 -1.78 14.72 -3.24
N VAL A 34 -1.34 15.07 -2.03
CA VAL A 34 -1.01 14.11 -0.96
C VAL A 34 -1.97 14.31 0.19
N SER A 35 -2.44 13.19 0.76
CA SER A 35 -3.31 13.15 1.95
C SER A 35 -2.83 12.11 2.94
N GLY A 36 -2.95 12.37 4.24
CA GLY A 36 -2.68 11.40 5.32
C GLY A 36 -3.79 10.38 5.56
N GLY A 37 -4.85 10.37 4.74
CA GLY A 37 -5.95 9.41 4.86
C GLY A 37 -7.11 9.83 5.75
N GLU A 38 -7.07 11.00 6.39
CA GLU A 38 -8.23 11.53 7.13
C GLU A 38 -9.40 11.81 6.18
N GLU A 39 -10.61 11.34 6.53
CA GLU A 39 -11.78 11.41 5.67
C GLU A 39 -12.12 12.83 5.20
N ARG A 40 -12.05 13.79 6.13
CA ARG A 40 -12.32 15.21 5.80
C ARG A 40 -11.31 15.78 4.81
N ALA A 41 -10.03 15.42 4.96
CA ALA A 41 -8.97 15.82 4.04
C ALA A 41 -9.14 15.14 2.68
N LEU A 42 -9.50 13.85 2.66
CA LEU A 42 -9.80 13.12 1.42
C LEU A 42 -10.97 13.74 0.66
N CYS A 43 -12.09 14.05 1.33
CA CYS A 43 -13.23 14.72 0.71
C CYS A 43 -12.82 16.05 0.05
N ALA A 44 -12.10 16.89 0.79
CA ALA A 44 -11.66 18.20 0.27
C ALA A 44 -10.74 18.05 -0.95
N THR A 45 -9.84 17.06 -0.92
CA THR A 45 -8.94 16.78 -2.05
C THR A 45 -9.70 16.24 -3.26
N LEU A 46 -10.65 15.33 -3.06
CA LEU A 46 -11.48 14.78 -4.13
C LEU A 46 -12.30 15.86 -4.83
N ASP A 47 -12.92 16.77 -4.05
CA ASP A 47 -13.72 17.85 -4.59
C ASP A 47 -12.88 18.88 -5.38
N LYS A 48 -11.63 19.11 -4.96
CA LYS A 48 -10.70 20.04 -5.61
C LYS A 48 -10.02 19.44 -6.85
N LEU A 49 -9.48 18.21 -6.71
CA LEU A 49 -8.62 17.58 -7.72
C LEU A 49 -9.40 16.71 -8.71
N ALA A 50 -10.51 16.08 -8.28
CA ALA A 50 -11.22 15.04 -9.02
C ALA A 50 -10.25 14.03 -9.66
N PRO A 51 -9.47 13.28 -8.85
CA PRO A 51 -8.39 12.43 -9.36
C PRO A 51 -8.92 11.21 -10.10
N GLY A 52 -8.32 10.86 -11.24
CA GLY A 52 -8.60 9.62 -11.96
C GLY A 52 -7.73 8.44 -11.45
N TYR A 53 -6.72 8.74 -10.67
CA TYR A 53 -5.76 7.77 -10.14
C TYR A 53 -5.55 7.98 -8.64
N ALA A 54 -5.38 6.87 -7.90
CA ALA A 54 -5.01 6.94 -6.49
C ALA A 54 -3.96 5.86 -6.13
N VAL A 55 -3.02 6.26 -5.27
CA VAL A 55 -2.09 5.35 -4.60
C VAL A 55 -2.38 5.39 -3.12
N VAL A 56 -2.63 4.24 -2.50
CA VAL A 56 -3.06 4.16 -1.09
C VAL A 56 -2.14 3.23 -0.32
N ASP A 57 -1.51 3.71 0.75
CA ASP A 57 -0.89 2.81 1.74
C ASP A 57 -1.97 2.17 2.61
N LEU A 58 -1.79 0.88 2.91
CA LEU A 58 -2.70 0.16 3.81
C LEU A 58 -2.46 0.52 5.28
N LYS A 59 -1.25 0.89 5.64
CA LYS A 59 -0.88 1.18 7.01
C LYS A 59 -0.85 2.67 7.26
N LEU A 60 -2.00 3.26 7.49
CA LEU A 60 -2.14 4.65 7.87
C LEU A 60 -2.33 4.80 9.38
N VAL A 61 -1.86 5.90 9.96
CA VAL A 61 -2.12 6.22 11.36
C VAL A 61 -3.60 6.56 11.56
N GLY A 62 -4.25 5.85 12.48
CA GLY A 62 -5.63 6.09 12.88
C GLY A 62 -6.72 5.60 11.94
N ARG A 63 -6.38 5.07 10.76
CA ARG A 63 -7.35 4.51 9.79
C ARG A 63 -6.74 3.37 8.97
N SER A 64 -7.57 2.43 8.55
CA SER A 64 -7.17 1.39 7.62
C SER A 64 -7.14 1.93 6.19
N GLY A 65 -6.06 1.67 5.45
CA GLY A 65 -6.01 1.99 4.02
C GLY A 65 -7.09 1.26 3.20
N LEU A 66 -7.57 0.09 3.66
CA LEU A 66 -8.71 -0.61 3.04
C LEU A 66 -10.00 0.22 3.10
N GLU A 67 -10.24 0.94 4.22
CA GLU A 67 -11.37 1.86 4.33
C GLU A 67 -11.23 3.03 3.36
N CYS A 68 -10.00 3.53 3.17
CA CYS A 68 -9.73 4.56 2.16
C CYS A 68 -10.01 4.05 0.74
N VAL A 69 -9.57 2.84 0.39
CA VAL A 69 -9.85 2.20 -0.91
C VAL A 69 -11.35 2.11 -1.16
N LYS A 70 -12.10 1.56 -0.20
CA LYS A 70 -13.56 1.46 -0.28
C LYS A 70 -14.20 2.83 -0.49
N PHE A 71 -13.83 3.82 0.32
CA PHE A 71 -14.37 5.17 0.25
C PHE A 71 -14.12 5.84 -1.12
N LEU A 72 -12.88 5.71 -1.64
CA LEU A 72 -12.51 6.26 -2.94
C LEU A 72 -13.28 5.61 -4.08
N HIS A 73 -13.40 4.27 -4.06
CA HIS A 73 -14.13 3.51 -5.07
C HIS A 73 -15.64 3.79 -5.05
N GLU A 74 -16.25 3.93 -3.87
CA GLU A 74 -17.66 4.32 -3.73
C GLU A 74 -17.92 5.75 -4.26
N ARG A 75 -16.92 6.65 -4.14
CA ARG A 75 -17.02 8.03 -4.64
C ARG A 75 -16.86 8.11 -6.17
N ASP A 76 -15.94 7.36 -6.72
CA ASP A 76 -15.71 7.25 -8.17
C ASP A 76 -15.28 5.82 -8.55
N PRO A 77 -16.23 4.99 -9.03
CA PRO A 77 -15.91 3.62 -9.46
C PRO A 77 -14.97 3.53 -10.66
N ALA A 78 -14.77 4.62 -11.40
CA ALA A 78 -13.84 4.66 -12.54
C ALA A 78 -12.41 5.00 -12.11
N MET A 79 -12.22 5.46 -10.86
CA MET A 79 -10.88 5.77 -10.32
C MET A 79 -10.00 4.52 -10.27
N ARG A 80 -8.80 4.61 -10.82
CA ARG A 80 -7.82 3.51 -10.78
C ARG A 80 -7.00 3.58 -9.50
N ILE A 81 -7.28 2.68 -8.58
CA ILE A 81 -6.69 2.66 -7.24
C ILE A 81 -5.63 1.57 -7.14
N VAL A 82 -4.37 1.94 -6.91
CA VAL A 82 -3.27 1.01 -6.62
C VAL A 82 -2.94 1.07 -5.14
N VAL A 83 -2.92 -0.10 -4.51
CA VAL A 83 -2.52 -0.23 -3.10
C VAL A 83 -1.03 -0.51 -3.01
N LEU A 84 -0.32 0.30 -2.21
CA LEU A 84 1.07 0.06 -1.82
C LEU A 84 1.13 -0.39 -0.36
N THR A 85 1.90 -1.42 -0.05
CA THR A 85 2.04 -1.84 1.34
C THR A 85 3.39 -2.48 1.63
N GLY A 86 3.92 -2.24 2.83
CA GLY A 86 5.06 -2.97 3.36
C GLY A 86 4.73 -4.41 3.81
N PHE A 87 3.44 -4.80 3.75
CA PHE A 87 2.93 -6.07 4.24
C PHE A 87 2.03 -6.71 3.20
N ALA A 88 2.61 -7.57 2.37
CA ALA A 88 1.92 -8.19 1.24
C ALA A 88 1.30 -9.56 1.64
N GLY A 89 0.28 -9.54 2.50
CA GLY A 89 -0.53 -10.74 2.78
C GLY A 89 -1.50 -11.03 1.63
N ILE A 90 -1.63 -12.30 1.21
CA ILE A 90 -2.57 -12.70 0.14
C ILE A 90 -4.02 -12.33 0.51
N ALA A 91 -4.42 -12.54 1.76
CA ALA A 91 -5.76 -12.20 2.24
C ALA A 91 -6.04 -10.70 2.11
N THR A 92 -5.08 -9.85 2.48
CA THR A 92 -5.21 -8.39 2.39
C THR A 92 -5.25 -7.90 0.93
N ALA A 93 -4.46 -8.53 0.04
CA ALA A 93 -4.50 -8.23 -1.39
C ALA A 93 -5.86 -8.58 -2.01
N VAL A 94 -6.41 -9.74 -1.69
CA VAL A 94 -7.75 -10.16 -2.14
C VAL A 94 -8.82 -9.19 -1.63
N GLU A 95 -8.74 -8.76 -0.38
CA GLU A 95 -9.71 -7.82 0.19
C GLU A 95 -9.61 -6.43 -0.45
N ALA A 96 -8.39 -5.92 -0.69
CA ALA A 96 -8.17 -4.66 -1.38
C ALA A 96 -8.81 -4.67 -2.78
N VAL A 97 -8.63 -5.74 -3.55
CA VAL A 97 -9.22 -5.88 -4.90
C VAL A 97 -10.75 -5.95 -4.82
N LYS A 98 -11.34 -6.68 -3.87
CA LYS A 98 -12.80 -6.72 -3.67
C LYS A 98 -13.39 -5.36 -3.31
N LEU A 99 -12.61 -4.50 -2.63
CA LEU A 99 -13.02 -3.15 -2.25
C LEU A 99 -12.81 -2.12 -3.37
N GLY A 100 -12.30 -2.52 -4.54
CA GLY A 100 -12.18 -1.68 -5.72
C GLY A 100 -10.76 -1.26 -6.10
N ALA A 101 -9.72 -1.80 -5.44
CA ALA A 101 -8.35 -1.59 -5.92
C ALA A 101 -8.11 -2.34 -7.24
N CYS A 102 -7.59 -1.65 -8.26
CA CYS A 102 -7.24 -2.27 -9.53
C CYS A 102 -5.95 -3.09 -9.43
N HIS A 103 -5.08 -2.77 -8.49
CA HIS A 103 -3.83 -3.51 -8.29
C HIS A 103 -3.27 -3.35 -6.87
N TYR A 104 -2.38 -4.29 -6.51
CA TYR A 104 -1.74 -4.36 -5.21
C TYR A 104 -0.24 -4.57 -5.39
N LEU A 105 0.60 -3.71 -4.81
CA LEU A 105 2.04 -3.74 -4.91
C LEU A 105 2.70 -3.78 -3.53
N ALA A 106 3.73 -4.60 -3.40
CA ALA A 106 4.56 -4.61 -2.20
C ALA A 106 5.61 -3.49 -2.24
N LYS A 107 5.78 -2.75 -1.13
CA LYS A 107 6.91 -1.83 -0.95
C LYS A 107 8.22 -2.64 -0.79
N PRO A 108 9.34 -2.26 -1.38
CA PRO A 108 9.55 -1.04 -2.17
C PRO A 108 9.04 -1.21 -3.62
N SER A 109 8.26 -0.24 -4.11
CA SER A 109 7.85 -0.11 -5.49
C SER A 109 8.16 1.30 -5.99
N ASN A 110 8.57 1.42 -7.22
CA ASN A 110 8.87 2.71 -7.84
C ASN A 110 7.68 3.21 -8.67
N ALA A 111 7.78 4.44 -9.20
CA ALA A 111 6.70 5.03 -9.98
C ALA A 111 6.43 4.28 -11.30
N ASP A 112 7.42 3.63 -11.89
CA ASP A 112 7.23 2.84 -13.12
C ASP A 112 6.38 1.59 -12.84
N ASP A 113 6.60 0.91 -11.70
CA ASP A 113 5.79 -0.21 -11.24
C ASP A 113 4.34 0.21 -11.02
N ILE A 114 4.12 1.40 -10.44
CA ILE A 114 2.78 1.94 -10.14
C ILE A 114 2.07 2.34 -11.43
N GLU A 115 2.73 3.01 -12.37
CA GLU A 115 2.17 3.35 -13.69
C GLU A 115 1.80 2.09 -14.47
N ALA A 116 2.66 1.08 -14.47
CA ALA A 116 2.36 -0.20 -15.08
C ALA A 116 1.13 -0.87 -14.43
N ALA A 117 0.96 -0.71 -13.11
CA ALA A 117 -0.20 -1.20 -12.38
C ALA A 117 -1.49 -0.45 -12.76
N PHE A 118 -1.41 0.88 -12.95
CA PHE A 118 -2.54 1.66 -13.48
C PHE A 118 -2.95 1.26 -14.89
N ALA A 119 -2.00 0.86 -15.73
CA ALA A 119 -2.26 0.49 -17.13
C ALA A 119 -2.84 -0.92 -17.30
N ARG A 120 -2.77 -1.78 -16.27
CA ARG A 120 -3.28 -3.15 -16.37
C ARG A 120 -4.79 -3.16 -16.37
N GLU A 121 -5.38 -3.75 -17.40
CA GLU A 121 -6.80 -4.05 -17.45
C GLU A 121 -7.13 -5.21 -16.50
N GLU A 122 -8.35 -5.25 -15.98
CA GLU A 122 -8.82 -6.34 -15.13
C GLU A 122 -8.74 -7.67 -15.87
N GLY A 123 -8.09 -8.67 -15.25
CA GLY A 123 -8.14 -10.05 -15.73
C GLY A 123 -7.18 -10.42 -16.84
N ASP A 124 -5.97 -9.84 -16.91
CA ASP A 124 -4.92 -10.37 -17.80
C ASP A 124 -4.50 -11.79 -17.39
N VAL A 125 -5.04 -12.78 -18.09
CA VAL A 125 -4.70 -14.21 -17.93
C VAL A 125 -3.25 -14.53 -18.29
N ASN A 126 -2.52 -13.59 -18.92
CA ASN A 126 -1.10 -13.71 -19.25
C ASN A 126 -0.16 -13.16 -18.16
N ILE A 127 -0.67 -12.93 -16.95
CA ILE A 127 0.22 -12.62 -15.82
C ILE A 127 1.21 -13.76 -15.71
N ALA A 128 2.43 -13.53 -16.22
CA ALA A 128 3.54 -14.40 -15.88
C ALA A 128 3.61 -14.46 -14.35
N LEU A 129 3.33 -15.64 -13.80
CA LEU A 129 3.61 -15.97 -12.40
C LEU A 129 5.14 -15.96 -12.22
N SER A 130 5.75 -14.80 -12.46
CA SER A 130 7.13 -14.57 -12.08
C SER A 130 7.16 -14.62 -10.57
N PRO A 131 7.76 -15.65 -9.97
CA PRO A 131 8.01 -15.60 -8.56
C PRO A 131 8.98 -14.43 -8.36
N ARG A 132 8.45 -13.23 -8.01
CA ARG A 132 9.31 -12.26 -7.34
C ARG A 132 9.92 -13.06 -6.22
N ARG A 133 11.23 -13.23 -6.24
CA ARG A 133 11.97 -13.92 -5.18
C ARG A 133 11.71 -13.15 -3.90
N SER A 134 10.60 -13.49 -3.23
CA SER A 134 10.39 -13.08 -1.85
C SER A 134 11.60 -13.61 -1.12
N SER A 135 12.50 -12.74 -0.69
CA SER A 135 13.65 -13.20 0.07
C SER A 135 13.10 -13.92 1.31
N ILE A 136 13.77 -14.97 1.76
CA ILE A 136 13.41 -15.68 2.99
C ILE A 136 13.18 -14.67 4.15
N LYS A 137 13.91 -13.56 4.14
CA LYS A 137 13.73 -12.43 5.08
C LYS A 137 12.38 -11.72 4.94
N THR A 138 11.83 -11.60 3.75
CA THR A 138 10.53 -10.96 3.52
C THR A 138 9.41 -11.84 4.05
N LEU A 139 9.42 -13.14 3.72
CA LEU A 139 8.43 -14.13 4.21
C LEU A 139 8.49 -14.27 5.74
N GLU A 140 9.68 -14.31 6.32
CA GLU A 140 9.84 -14.35 7.77
C GLU A 140 9.28 -13.08 8.43
N SER A 141 9.50 -11.93 7.81
CA SER A 141 8.99 -10.65 8.29
C SER A 141 7.47 -10.55 8.25
N GLU A 142 6.85 -11.04 7.20
CA GLU A 142 5.39 -11.09 7.04
C GLU A 142 4.78 -11.97 8.13
N ARG A 143 5.32 -13.18 8.33
CA ARG A 143 4.84 -14.12 9.34
C ARG A 143 5.00 -13.59 10.77
N ILE A 144 6.08 -12.88 11.06
CA ILE A 144 6.28 -12.21 12.35
C ILE A 144 5.18 -11.16 12.57
N HIS A 145 4.87 -10.39 11.56
CA HIS A 145 3.89 -9.30 11.68
C HIS A 145 2.45 -9.81 11.83
N GLU A 146 2.04 -10.77 11.00
CA GLU A 146 0.74 -11.44 11.11
C GLU A 146 0.55 -11.99 12.53
N THR A 147 1.56 -12.73 13.02
CA THR A 147 1.50 -13.29 14.38
C THR A 147 1.44 -12.23 15.48
N LEU A 148 2.09 -11.06 15.29
CA LEU A 148 2.00 -9.95 16.26
C LEU A 148 0.60 -9.34 16.27
N ILE A 149 -0.04 -9.18 15.13
CA ILE A 149 -1.43 -8.71 15.06
C ILE A 149 -2.36 -9.70 15.75
N GLU A 150 -2.28 -10.99 15.42
CA GLU A 150 -3.09 -12.05 16.02
C GLU A 150 -2.91 -12.17 17.56
N THR A 151 -1.76 -11.76 18.06
CA THR A 151 -1.43 -11.80 19.49
C THR A 151 -1.54 -10.43 20.16
N GLU A 152 -2.21 -9.47 19.53
CA GLU A 152 -2.39 -8.10 20.06
C GLU A 152 -1.05 -7.47 20.48
N PHE A 153 0.01 -7.67 19.70
CA PHE A 153 1.39 -7.24 19.96
C PHE A 153 2.03 -7.83 21.22
N ASN A 154 1.51 -8.93 21.74
CA ASN A 154 2.14 -9.66 22.81
C ASN A 154 3.39 -10.42 22.32
N ILE A 155 4.57 -9.82 22.50
CA ILE A 155 5.86 -10.35 22.01
C ILE A 155 6.16 -11.76 22.53
N SER A 156 5.75 -12.09 23.76
CA SER A 156 6.00 -13.39 24.35
C SER A 156 5.15 -14.47 23.72
N GLU A 157 3.88 -14.20 23.49
CA GLU A 157 2.94 -15.10 22.82
C GLU A 157 3.28 -15.26 21.34
N ALA A 158 3.60 -14.16 20.65
CA ALA A 158 4.03 -14.17 19.26
C ALA A 158 5.30 -15.02 19.07
N ALA A 159 6.30 -14.87 19.94
CA ALA A 159 7.51 -15.67 19.88
C ALA A 159 7.23 -17.18 20.07
N ARG A 160 6.32 -17.53 20.98
CA ARG A 160 5.87 -18.91 21.20
C ARG A 160 5.21 -19.50 19.96
N ARG A 161 4.28 -18.77 19.34
CA ARG A 161 3.59 -19.22 18.10
C ARG A 161 4.54 -19.34 16.91
N LEU A 162 5.55 -18.47 16.83
CA LEU A 162 6.56 -18.49 15.78
C LEU A 162 7.68 -19.54 16.01
N GLY A 163 7.65 -20.26 17.15
CA GLY A 163 8.69 -21.22 17.50
C GLY A 163 10.06 -20.61 17.71
N MET A 164 10.13 -19.34 18.10
CA MET A 164 11.38 -18.62 18.34
C MET A 164 11.49 -18.06 19.75
N HIS A 165 12.71 -17.84 20.20
CA HIS A 165 12.94 -17.25 21.51
C HIS A 165 12.52 -15.77 21.54
N ARG A 166 11.87 -15.29 22.61
CA ARG A 166 11.41 -13.88 22.78
C ARG A 166 12.50 -12.85 22.46
N ARG A 167 13.75 -13.12 22.91
CA ARG A 167 14.89 -12.25 22.63
C ARG A 167 15.21 -12.13 21.15
N THR A 168 15.05 -13.21 20.41
CA THR A 168 15.28 -13.25 18.96
C THR A 168 14.22 -12.40 18.24
N LEU A 169 12.96 -12.54 18.63
CA LEU A 169 11.87 -11.72 18.08
C LEU A 169 12.07 -10.25 18.40
N ALA A 170 12.36 -9.88 19.66
CA ALA A 170 12.62 -8.51 20.07
C ALA A 170 13.78 -7.87 19.30
N ARG A 171 14.88 -8.60 19.06
CA ARG A 171 16.02 -8.12 18.28
C ARG A 171 15.66 -7.93 16.80
N LYS A 172 14.82 -8.78 16.24
CA LYS A 172 14.35 -8.62 14.84
C LYS A 172 13.45 -7.39 14.69
N LEU A 173 12.64 -7.10 15.68
CA LEU A 173 11.77 -5.92 15.70
C LEU A 173 12.56 -4.62 15.92
N SER A 174 13.60 -4.64 16.78
CA SER A 174 14.43 -3.46 17.03
C SER A 174 15.31 -3.05 15.84
N LYS A 175 15.83 -4.01 15.05
CA LYS A 175 16.58 -3.72 13.82
C LYS A 175 15.76 -3.00 12.75
N ARG A 176 14.46 -3.09 12.77
CA ARG A 176 13.53 -2.41 11.85
C ARG A 176 13.24 -0.95 12.21
N ARG A 177 13.59 -0.51 13.41
CA ARG A 177 13.40 0.89 13.83
C ARG A 177 14.56 1.82 13.46
N VAL A 178 15.62 1.28 12.85
CA VAL A 178 16.89 2.00 12.58
C VAL A 178 17.19 2.08 11.07
N GLU A 179 16.34 1.51 10.21
CA GLU A 179 16.34 1.69 8.76
C GLU A 179 15.04 2.40 8.32
#